data_b380a0c76f1756e47513b90698b32518
#
_entry.id   b380a0c76f1756e47513b90698b32518
#
_cell.length_a   1.000
_cell.length_b   1.000
_cell.length_c   1.000
_cell.angle_alpha   90.00
_cell.angle_beta   90.00
_cell.angle_gamma   90.00
#
_symmetry.space_group_name_H-M   'P 1'
#
loop_
_entity.id
_entity.type
_entity.pdbx_description
1 polymer ?
#
loop_
_entity_poly.entity_id
_entity_poly.type
_entity_poly.pdbx_seq_one_letter_code
_entity_poly.pdbx_strand_id
1 'polypeptide(L)'
;MLTRPDAASGRRGKPAPSPIAALAAEHGIPVLKPARPNSDEFVAELTALAPDCCPVVAYGALLGDELLAVPRYGWVNLHFSLLPAWRGAAPVQAAIAAGDTVTGATTFRIERSLDSGPVYGVVTETIEPGDTAGELLGRLAESGAGLLEATLDGIEDGALTPAPQPADGVSTAPKITVDGARVRWDLPAHVVERRLRAVTP
;
A
#
# COMPACT_ATOMS: atom_id res chain seq x y z
N MET A 1 4.32 -16.49 0.28
CA MET A 1 3.68 -15.26 -0.27
C MET A 1 2.19 -15.30 0.01
N LEU A 2 1.61 -14.22 0.57
CA LEU A 2 0.17 -14.09 0.78
C LEU A 2 -0.41 -13.15 -0.29
N THR A 3 -1.42 -13.61 -1.04
CA THR A 3 -2.11 -12.81 -2.06
C THR A 3 -3.62 -12.94 -1.94
N ARG A 4 -4.35 -12.08 -2.63
CA ARG A 4 -5.79 -12.26 -2.77
C ARG A 4 -6.11 -13.49 -3.64
N PRO A 5 -7.30 -14.10 -3.50
CA PRO A 5 -7.76 -15.16 -4.39
C PRO A 5 -7.72 -14.75 -5.86
N ASP A 6 -7.58 -15.73 -6.73
CA ASP A 6 -7.62 -15.53 -8.18
C ASP A 6 -8.91 -14.84 -8.60
N ALA A 7 -8.81 -13.83 -9.44
CA ALA A 7 -9.94 -13.03 -9.89
C ALA A 7 -10.01 -13.01 -11.42
N ALA A 8 -11.23 -12.87 -11.94
CA ALA A 8 -11.44 -12.71 -13.36
C ALA A 8 -10.93 -11.34 -13.84
N SER A 9 -10.10 -11.34 -14.87
CA SER A 9 -9.69 -10.11 -15.57
C SER A 9 -10.76 -9.77 -16.63
N GLY A 10 -11.47 -8.63 -16.39
CA GLY A 10 -12.55 -8.18 -17.26
C GLY A 10 -13.87 -8.94 -17.11
N ARG A 11 -14.91 -8.49 -17.86
CA ARG A 11 -16.30 -8.99 -17.72
C ARG A 11 -16.51 -10.47 -18.08
N ARG A 12 -15.60 -11.11 -18.84
CA ARG A 12 -15.72 -12.50 -19.32
C ARG A 12 -14.45 -13.32 -19.11
N GLY A 13 -13.48 -12.80 -18.32
CA GLY A 13 -12.23 -13.49 -18.03
C GLY A 13 -12.43 -14.71 -17.13
N LYS A 14 -11.60 -15.74 -17.31
CA LYS A 14 -11.46 -16.82 -16.33
C LYS A 14 -10.66 -16.30 -15.13
N PRO A 15 -10.89 -16.80 -13.91
CA PRO A 15 -10.03 -16.51 -12.77
C PRO A 15 -8.57 -16.83 -13.12
N ALA A 16 -7.69 -15.87 -12.87
CA ALA A 16 -6.25 -16.00 -13.09
C ALA A 16 -5.50 -15.49 -11.86
N PRO A 17 -4.31 -16.03 -11.57
CA PRO A 17 -3.47 -15.54 -10.49
C PRO A 17 -3.09 -14.07 -10.74
N SER A 18 -2.91 -13.32 -9.65
CA SER A 18 -2.34 -11.98 -9.75
C SER A 18 -0.89 -12.06 -10.28
N PRO A 19 -0.35 -10.98 -10.89
CA PRO A 19 1.03 -10.97 -11.38
C PRO A 19 2.04 -11.37 -10.30
N ILE A 20 1.85 -10.90 -9.06
CA ILE A 20 2.75 -11.25 -7.97
C ILE A 20 2.61 -12.73 -7.55
N ALA A 21 1.41 -13.32 -7.64
CA ALA A 21 1.22 -14.74 -7.37
C ALA A 21 1.88 -15.62 -8.44
N ALA A 22 1.83 -15.19 -9.71
CA ALA A 22 2.51 -15.87 -10.81
C ALA A 22 4.03 -15.82 -10.62
N LEU A 23 4.57 -14.62 -10.35
CA LEU A 23 6.00 -14.44 -10.10
C LEU A 23 6.50 -15.26 -8.90
N ALA A 24 5.75 -15.29 -7.80
CA ALA A 24 6.10 -16.10 -6.64
C ALA A 24 6.17 -17.59 -6.99
N ALA A 25 5.23 -18.09 -7.80
CA ALA A 25 5.23 -19.48 -8.26
C ALA A 25 6.43 -19.78 -9.18
N GLU A 26 6.82 -18.87 -10.07
CA GLU A 26 8.02 -18.99 -10.92
C GLU A 26 9.30 -19.11 -10.10
N HIS A 27 9.35 -18.44 -8.95
CA HIS A 27 10.48 -18.52 -8.01
C HIS A 27 10.34 -19.62 -6.95
N GLY A 28 9.35 -20.52 -7.08
CA GLY A 28 9.14 -21.62 -6.14
C GLY A 28 8.69 -21.18 -4.74
N ILE A 29 8.20 -19.95 -4.60
CA ILE A 29 7.70 -19.43 -3.32
C ILE A 29 6.25 -19.89 -3.13
N PRO A 30 5.91 -20.62 -2.04
CA PRO A 30 4.55 -21.03 -1.76
C PRO A 30 3.59 -19.84 -1.69
N VAL A 31 2.41 -19.96 -2.31
CA VAL A 31 1.41 -18.89 -2.39
C VAL A 31 0.15 -19.26 -1.64
N LEU A 32 -0.18 -18.49 -0.62
CA LEU A 32 -1.42 -18.59 0.15
C LEU A 32 -2.45 -17.62 -0.38
N LYS A 33 -3.69 -18.05 -0.56
CA LYS A 33 -4.78 -17.24 -1.13
C LYS A 33 -6.06 -17.36 -0.31
N PRO A 34 -6.05 -16.98 0.99
CA PRO A 34 -7.22 -17.12 1.83
C PRO A 34 -8.38 -16.24 1.31
N ALA A 35 -9.57 -16.84 1.21
CA ALA A 35 -10.78 -16.10 0.90
C ALA A 35 -11.19 -15.16 2.04
N ARG A 36 -10.83 -15.53 3.28
CA ARG A 36 -11.08 -14.79 4.51
C ARG A 36 -9.80 -14.74 5.34
N PRO A 37 -8.97 -13.68 5.21
CA PRO A 37 -7.69 -13.61 5.91
C PRO A 37 -7.82 -13.57 7.44
N ASN A 38 -8.97 -13.16 7.97
CA ASN A 38 -9.24 -13.11 9.42
C ASN A 38 -10.01 -14.36 9.94
N SER A 39 -10.04 -15.46 9.20
CA SER A 39 -10.65 -16.68 9.72
C SER A 39 -9.69 -17.42 10.66
N ASP A 40 -10.23 -18.08 11.69
CA ASP A 40 -9.45 -18.88 12.65
C ASP A 40 -8.56 -19.90 11.95
N GLU A 41 -9.07 -20.51 10.88
CA GLU A 41 -8.32 -21.46 10.04
C GLU A 41 -7.05 -20.82 9.45
N PHE A 42 -7.17 -19.62 8.85
CA PHE A 42 -6.01 -18.95 8.26
C PHE A 42 -5.06 -18.39 9.32
N VAL A 43 -5.59 -17.88 10.44
CA VAL A 43 -4.77 -17.46 11.58
C VAL A 43 -3.93 -18.63 12.10
N ALA A 44 -4.52 -19.83 12.23
CA ALA A 44 -3.80 -21.03 12.63
C ALA A 44 -2.74 -21.45 11.59
N GLU A 45 -3.06 -21.39 10.29
CA GLU A 45 -2.12 -21.68 9.20
C GLU A 45 -0.92 -20.73 9.24
N LEU A 46 -1.16 -19.43 9.34
CA LEU A 46 -0.09 -18.41 9.42
C LEU A 46 0.73 -18.58 10.69
N THR A 47 0.09 -18.89 11.82
CA THR A 47 0.78 -19.15 13.09
C THR A 47 1.72 -20.34 12.98
N ALA A 48 1.30 -21.41 12.28
CA ALA A 48 2.14 -22.59 12.05
C ALA A 48 3.37 -22.29 11.17
N LEU A 49 3.30 -21.29 10.30
CA LEU A 49 4.43 -20.80 9.50
C LEU A 49 5.42 -19.95 10.32
N ALA A 50 5.00 -19.46 11.49
CA ALA A 50 5.81 -18.68 12.43
C ALA A 50 6.63 -17.55 11.77
N PRO A 51 6.01 -16.64 10.99
CA PRO A 51 6.76 -15.56 10.36
C PRO A 51 7.28 -14.57 11.41
N ASP A 52 8.52 -14.13 11.28
CA ASP A 52 9.09 -13.09 12.14
C ASP A 52 8.48 -11.72 11.85
N CYS A 53 8.34 -11.38 10.58
CA CYS A 53 7.74 -10.12 10.08
C CYS A 53 6.92 -10.40 8.83
N CYS A 54 5.85 -9.63 8.63
CA CYS A 54 5.04 -9.72 7.41
C CYS A 54 5.05 -8.37 6.65
N PRO A 55 5.88 -8.22 5.61
CA PRO A 55 5.81 -7.04 4.74
C PRO A 55 4.54 -7.06 3.89
N VAL A 56 3.93 -5.87 3.74
CA VAL A 56 2.66 -5.68 3.03
C VAL A 56 2.80 -4.57 2.01
N VAL A 57 2.39 -4.85 0.78
CA VAL A 57 2.27 -3.85 -0.28
C VAL A 57 0.92 -4.03 -0.97
N ALA A 58 0.05 -3.02 -0.90
CA ALA A 58 -1.23 -2.96 -1.61
C ALA A 58 -2.13 -4.22 -1.46
N TYR A 59 -2.14 -4.87 -0.30
CA TYR A 59 -2.93 -6.10 -0.08
C TYR A 59 -4.45 -5.86 -0.17
N GLY A 60 -4.90 -4.71 0.33
CA GLY A 60 -6.28 -4.24 0.18
C GLY A 60 -7.32 -5.01 1.01
N ALA A 61 -6.91 -5.72 2.06
CA ALA A 61 -7.80 -6.30 3.06
C ALA A 61 -7.43 -5.79 4.45
N LEU A 62 -8.42 -5.62 5.31
CA LEU A 62 -8.18 -5.27 6.72
C LEU A 62 -7.73 -6.52 7.48
N LEU A 63 -6.71 -6.37 8.32
CA LEU A 63 -6.18 -7.40 9.17
C LEU A 63 -6.80 -7.28 10.56
N GLY A 64 -7.35 -8.37 11.09
CA GLY A 64 -7.92 -8.44 12.44
C GLY A 64 -6.85 -8.56 13.52
N ASP A 65 -7.23 -8.28 14.76
CA ASP A 65 -6.31 -8.23 15.91
C ASP A 65 -5.54 -9.55 16.09
N GLU A 66 -6.19 -10.70 15.91
CA GLU A 66 -5.55 -12.02 16.02
C GLU A 66 -4.48 -12.21 14.95
N LEU A 67 -4.80 -11.84 13.69
CA LEU A 67 -3.86 -11.93 12.59
C LEU A 67 -2.69 -10.94 12.75
N LEU A 68 -2.95 -9.74 13.24
CA LEU A 68 -1.92 -8.74 13.52
C LEU A 68 -0.93 -9.20 14.59
N ALA A 69 -1.37 -10.03 15.53
CA ALA A 69 -0.54 -10.54 16.64
C ALA A 69 0.38 -11.71 16.23
N VAL A 70 0.20 -12.33 15.05
CA VAL A 70 0.95 -13.53 14.66
C VAL A 70 2.44 -13.27 14.47
N PRO A 71 2.90 -12.29 13.67
CA PRO A 71 4.33 -12.06 13.47
C PRO A 71 4.96 -11.39 14.68
N ARG A 72 6.13 -11.87 15.10
CA ARG A 72 6.89 -11.32 16.24
C ARG A 72 7.16 -9.82 16.11
N TYR A 73 7.55 -9.36 14.91
CA TYR A 73 7.81 -7.95 14.60
C TYR A 73 6.62 -7.24 13.95
N GLY A 74 5.48 -7.94 13.85
CA GLY A 74 4.25 -7.39 13.31
C GLY A 74 4.22 -7.35 11.78
N TRP A 75 3.29 -6.56 11.29
CA TRP A 75 3.06 -6.33 9.86
C TRP A 75 3.59 -4.97 9.48
N VAL A 76 4.45 -4.91 8.46
CA VAL A 76 5.07 -3.67 7.97
C VAL A 76 4.48 -3.32 6.61
N ASN A 77 3.75 -2.22 6.52
CA ASN A 77 3.19 -1.77 5.24
C ASN A 77 4.09 -0.73 4.57
N LEU A 78 4.23 -0.87 3.26
CA LEU A 78 4.74 0.17 2.38
C LEU A 78 3.56 0.98 1.83
N HIS A 79 3.44 2.23 2.26
CA HIS A 79 2.39 3.16 1.88
C HIS A 79 2.93 4.26 1.00
N PHE A 80 2.26 4.55 -0.10
CA PHE A 80 2.75 5.49 -1.10
C PHE A 80 2.33 6.94 -0.83
N SER A 81 2.63 7.42 0.39
CA SER A 81 2.59 8.82 0.79
C SER A 81 3.58 9.09 1.92
N LEU A 82 3.79 10.34 2.24
CA LEU A 82 4.50 10.79 3.44
C LEU A 82 3.49 10.86 4.61
N LEU A 83 3.34 9.75 5.35
CA LEU A 83 2.44 9.72 6.51
C LEU A 83 2.82 10.78 7.55
N PRO A 84 1.85 11.47 8.17
CA PRO A 84 0.44 11.15 8.27
C PRO A 84 -0.45 11.67 7.12
N ALA A 85 0.11 12.27 6.08
CA ALA A 85 -0.68 12.72 4.93
C ALA A 85 -1.17 11.54 4.09
N TRP A 86 -2.39 11.65 3.55
CA TRP A 86 -2.98 10.73 2.59
C TRP A 86 -3.11 9.27 3.09
N ARG A 87 -3.53 9.06 4.34
CA ARG A 87 -3.93 7.73 4.83
C ARG A 87 -5.07 7.17 3.98
N GLY A 88 -5.00 5.90 3.56
CA GLY A 88 -6.06 5.23 2.82
C GLY A 88 -5.66 4.61 1.50
N ALA A 89 -6.63 4.38 0.63
CA ALA A 89 -6.50 3.46 -0.50
C ALA A 89 -5.88 4.06 -1.78
N ALA A 90 -5.83 5.41 -1.91
CA ALA A 90 -5.42 6.08 -3.14
C ALA A 90 -4.51 7.32 -2.89
N PRO A 91 -3.39 7.14 -2.13
CA PRO A 91 -2.56 8.27 -1.71
C PRO A 91 -1.89 9.00 -2.86
N VAL A 92 -1.37 8.29 -3.87
CA VAL A 92 -0.71 8.87 -5.05
C VAL A 92 -1.69 9.77 -5.83
N GLN A 93 -2.88 9.26 -6.06
CA GLN A 93 -3.94 9.99 -6.76
C GLN A 93 -4.39 11.22 -5.97
N ALA A 94 -4.47 11.10 -4.65
CA ALA A 94 -4.86 12.22 -3.78
C ALA A 94 -3.80 13.33 -3.79
N ALA A 95 -2.53 13.00 -3.71
CA ALA A 95 -1.43 13.97 -3.78
C ALA A 95 -1.43 14.76 -5.11
N ILE A 96 -1.56 14.06 -6.26
CA ILE A 96 -1.64 14.73 -7.57
C ILE A 96 -2.87 15.61 -7.66
N ALA A 97 -4.05 15.12 -7.26
CA ALA A 97 -5.30 15.89 -7.33
C ALA A 97 -5.28 17.13 -6.44
N ALA A 98 -4.64 17.06 -5.28
CA ALA A 98 -4.44 18.19 -4.37
C ALA A 98 -3.43 19.21 -4.93
N GLY A 99 -2.53 18.77 -5.81
CA GLY A 99 -1.49 19.58 -6.38
C GLY A 99 -0.24 19.67 -5.51
N ASP A 100 0.01 18.65 -4.75
CA ASP A 100 1.28 18.49 -4.05
C ASP A 100 2.42 18.44 -5.07
N THR A 101 3.57 18.97 -4.68
CA THR A 101 4.80 18.96 -5.50
C THR A 101 5.79 17.92 -5.03
N VAL A 102 5.58 17.38 -3.84
CA VAL A 102 6.39 16.33 -3.23
C VAL A 102 5.46 15.31 -2.60
N THR A 103 5.80 14.06 -2.76
CA THR A 103 5.18 12.91 -2.08
C THR A 103 6.27 11.93 -1.66
N GLY A 104 5.96 10.67 -1.46
CA GLY A 104 6.95 9.66 -1.12
C GLY A 104 6.32 8.32 -0.78
N ALA A 105 7.13 7.48 -0.17
CA ALA A 105 6.67 6.25 0.43
C ALA A 105 7.09 6.17 1.89
N THR A 106 6.26 5.54 2.70
CA THR A 106 6.46 5.35 4.14
C THR A 106 6.34 3.88 4.49
N THR A 107 7.32 3.34 5.21
CA THR A 107 7.18 2.05 5.89
C THR A 107 6.71 2.28 7.32
N PHE A 108 5.65 1.58 7.72
CA PHE A 108 5.08 1.73 9.06
C PHE A 108 4.52 0.39 9.57
N ARG A 109 4.44 0.22 10.89
CA ARG A 109 3.81 -0.95 11.49
C ARG A 109 2.30 -0.82 11.42
N ILE A 110 1.63 -1.84 10.86
CA ILE A 110 0.17 -1.86 10.80
C ILE A 110 -0.42 -2.00 12.19
N GLU A 111 -1.43 -1.20 12.47
CA GLU A 111 -2.25 -1.22 13.67
C GLU A 111 -3.74 -1.27 13.28
N ARG A 112 -4.62 -1.34 14.27
CA ARG A 112 -6.07 -1.44 14.05
C ARG A 112 -6.66 -0.25 13.29
N SER A 113 -6.13 0.95 13.54
CA SER A 113 -6.59 2.17 12.85
C SER A 113 -5.91 2.32 11.49
N LEU A 114 -6.66 2.77 10.50
CA LEU A 114 -6.19 2.86 9.11
C LEU A 114 -4.93 3.73 8.99
N ASP A 115 -3.85 3.13 8.54
CA ASP A 115 -2.55 3.74 8.23
C ASP A 115 -2.00 4.69 9.30
N SER A 116 -2.31 4.43 10.58
CA SER A 116 -1.97 5.30 11.72
C SER A 116 -0.80 4.80 12.57
N GLY A 117 -0.31 3.60 12.30
CA GLY A 117 0.74 2.99 13.09
C GLY A 117 2.09 3.71 13.00
N PRO A 118 3.03 3.40 13.88
CA PRO A 118 4.31 4.08 13.97
C PRO A 118 5.19 3.79 12.75
N VAL A 119 5.93 4.83 12.30
CA VAL A 119 6.73 4.87 11.08
C VAL A 119 8.14 4.35 11.35
N TYR A 120 8.65 3.50 10.46
CA TYR A 120 10.03 3.05 10.44
C TYR A 120 10.92 3.93 9.58
N GLY A 121 10.47 4.30 8.37
CA GLY A 121 11.24 5.08 7.44
C GLY A 121 10.40 5.73 6.36
N VAL A 122 10.99 6.70 5.68
CA VAL A 122 10.37 7.42 4.56
C VAL A 122 11.37 7.63 3.43
N VAL A 123 10.88 7.66 2.21
CA VAL A 123 11.59 8.18 1.03
C VAL A 123 10.73 9.22 0.35
N THR A 124 11.33 10.31 -0.07
CA THR A 124 10.62 11.41 -0.76
C THR A 124 10.75 11.27 -2.26
N GLU A 125 9.71 11.69 -2.98
CA GLU A 125 9.65 11.69 -4.45
C GLU A 125 9.05 13.02 -4.92
N THR A 126 9.63 13.62 -5.95
CA THR A 126 9.06 14.81 -6.59
C THR A 126 7.91 14.41 -7.49
N ILE A 127 6.81 15.17 -7.44
CA ILE A 127 5.73 15.05 -8.41
C ILE A 127 6.02 16.01 -9.55
N GLU A 128 6.40 15.47 -10.71
CA GLU A 128 6.69 16.28 -11.89
C GLU A 128 5.40 16.90 -12.47
N PRO A 129 5.48 18.08 -13.12
CA PRO A 129 4.29 18.78 -13.61
C PRO A 129 3.41 17.97 -14.57
N GLY A 130 3.96 16.99 -15.28
CA GLY A 130 3.26 16.15 -16.23
C GLY A 130 2.88 14.76 -15.70
N ASP A 131 3.28 14.41 -14.49
CA ASP A 131 3.09 13.05 -13.97
C ASP A 131 1.64 12.61 -13.95
N THR A 132 1.39 11.42 -14.47
CA THR A 132 0.18 10.66 -14.20
C THR A 132 0.34 9.84 -12.91
N ALA A 133 -0.78 9.35 -12.38
CA ALA A 133 -0.73 8.49 -11.19
C ALA A 133 0.04 7.20 -11.45
N GLY A 134 -0.02 6.65 -12.66
CA GLY A 134 0.72 5.43 -13.03
C GLY A 134 2.23 5.67 -13.10
N GLU A 135 2.68 6.75 -13.73
CA GLU A 135 4.11 7.09 -13.82
C GLU A 135 4.72 7.34 -12.43
N LEU A 136 4.05 8.14 -11.61
CA LEU A 136 4.50 8.40 -10.24
C LEU A 136 4.50 7.12 -9.39
N LEU A 137 3.46 6.28 -9.50
CA LEU A 137 3.40 5.01 -8.78
C LEU A 137 4.53 4.06 -9.20
N GLY A 138 4.92 4.06 -10.48
CA GLY A 138 6.06 3.29 -10.98
C GLY A 138 7.36 3.67 -10.26
N ARG A 139 7.68 4.96 -10.18
CA ARG A 139 8.87 5.45 -9.48
C ARG A 139 8.82 5.17 -7.96
N LEU A 140 7.65 5.36 -7.35
CA LEU A 140 7.46 5.06 -5.92
C LEU A 140 7.56 3.56 -5.62
N ALA A 141 7.19 2.69 -6.56
CA ALA A 141 7.34 1.25 -6.39
C ALA A 141 8.82 0.84 -6.34
N GLU A 142 9.66 1.45 -7.19
CA GLU A 142 11.10 1.18 -7.21
C GLU A 142 11.80 1.72 -5.95
N SER A 143 11.62 3.00 -5.63
CA SER A 143 12.22 3.61 -4.44
C SER A 143 11.67 3.03 -3.13
N GLY A 144 10.39 2.69 -3.11
CA GLY A 144 9.72 2.07 -1.98
C GLY A 144 10.18 0.62 -1.73
N ALA A 145 10.52 -0.14 -2.77
CA ALA A 145 11.05 -1.49 -2.60
C ALA A 145 12.37 -1.46 -1.82
N GLY A 146 13.29 -0.57 -2.18
CA GLY A 146 14.54 -0.38 -1.43
C GLY A 146 14.33 0.10 0.00
N LEU A 147 13.35 0.99 0.23
CA LEU A 147 12.97 1.41 1.58
C LEU A 147 12.43 0.24 2.41
N LEU A 148 11.59 -0.61 1.81
CA LEU A 148 11.03 -1.75 2.52
C LEU A 148 12.11 -2.79 2.88
N GLU A 149 13.02 -3.09 1.96
CA GLU A 149 14.16 -3.97 2.20
C GLU A 149 15.01 -3.46 3.36
N ALA A 150 15.46 -2.21 3.31
CA ALA A 150 16.23 -1.59 4.38
C ALA A 150 15.48 -1.54 5.73
N THR A 151 14.15 -1.41 5.69
CA THR A 151 13.32 -1.46 6.89
C THR A 151 13.33 -2.86 7.51
N LEU A 152 13.21 -3.90 6.70
CA LEU A 152 13.21 -5.30 7.18
C LEU A 152 14.57 -5.66 7.78
N ASP A 153 15.66 -5.30 7.11
CA ASP A 153 17.03 -5.50 7.61
C ASP A 153 17.24 -4.79 8.95
N GLY A 154 16.84 -3.53 9.05
CA GLY A 154 16.95 -2.75 10.28
C GLY A 154 16.09 -3.28 11.44
N ILE A 155 14.95 -3.92 11.14
CA ILE A 155 14.12 -4.62 12.14
C ILE A 155 14.83 -5.91 12.60
N GLU A 156 15.36 -6.70 11.67
CA GLU A 156 16.07 -7.95 11.96
C GLU A 156 17.31 -7.71 12.83
N ASP A 157 18.10 -6.69 12.49
CA ASP A 157 19.28 -6.29 13.23
C ASP A 157 18.99 -5.62 14.59
N GLY A 158 17.71 -5.29 14.84
CA GLY A 158 17.29 -4.54 16.04
C GLY A 158 17.77 -3.09 16.06
N ALA A 159 18.22 -2.58 14.92
CA ALA A 159 18.74 -1.21 14.78
C ALA A 159 17.63 -0.17 14.56
N LEU A 160 16.43 -0.59 14.15
CA LEU A 160 15.35 0.28 13.76
C LEU A 160 14.17 0.19 14.73
N THR A 161 13.80 1.32 15.34
CA THR A 161 12.63 1.45 16.21
C THR A 161 11.62 2.40 15.56
N PRO A 162 10.34 1.99 15.42
CA PRO A 162 9.37 2.84 14.76
C PRO A 162 8.93 4.01 15.66
N ALA A 163 8.75 5.18 15.07
CA ALA A 163 8.33 6.40 15.76
C ALA A 163 6.84 6.69 15.52
N PRO A 164 6.09 7.17 16.53
CA PRO A 164 4.70 7.59 16.34
C PRO A 164 4.58 8.64 15.24
N GLN A 165 3.49 8.56 14.46
CA GLN A 165 3.19 9.61 13.49
C GLN A 165 2.87 10.94 14.19
N PRO A 166 3.22 12.10 13.59
CA PRO A 166 2.76 13.39 14.05
C PRO A 166 1.23 13.47 14.14
N ALA A 167 0.72 14.22 15.11
CA ALA A 167 -0.71 14.49 15.23
C ALA A 167 -1.22 15.47 14.15
N ASP A 168 -0.34 16.38 13.72
CA ASP A 168 -0.65 17.37 12.68
C ASP A 168 -0.39 16.83 11.28
N GLY A 169 -1.07 17.41 10.28
CA GLY A 169 -0.90 17.05 8.88
C GLY A 169 -1.65 15.78 8.44
N VAL A 170 -2.51 15.22 9.29
CA VAL A 170 -3.32 14.06 8.94
C VAL A 170 -4.32 14.41 7.84
N SER A 171 -4.27 13.67 6.74
CA SER A 171 -5.27 13.74 5.68
C SER A 171 -5.60 12.33 5.17
N THR A 172 -6.68 12.21 4.39
CA THR A 172 -7.19 10.91 3.95
C THR A 172 -7.29 10.84 2.43
N ALA A 173 -7.04 9.65 1.90
CA ALA A 173 -7.10 9.32 0.48
C ALA A 173 -8.06 8.14 0.26
N PRO A 174 -9.37 8.38 0.20
CA PRO A 174 -10.36 7.32 0.02
C PRO A 174 -10.20 6.65 -1.35
N LYS A 175 -10.74 5.43 -1.46
CA LYS A 175 -10.77 4.70 -2.73
C LYS A 175 -11.50 5.54 -3.80
N ILE A 176 -10.89 5.65 -4.98
CA ILE A 176 -11.49 6.36 -6.11
C ILE A 176 -12.67 5.54 -6.65
N THR A 177 -13.79 6.22 -6.81
CA THR A 177 -14.99 5.67 -7.45
C THR A 177 -15.14 6.21 -8.86
N VAL A 178 -15.96 5.55 -9.70
CA VAL A 178 -16.27 6.03 -11.06
C VAL A 178 -16.84 7.45 -11.03
N ASP A 179 -17.72 7.73 -10.09
CA ASP A 179 -18.30 9.09 -9.94
C ASP A 179 -17.26 10.08 -9.43
N GLY A 180 -16.38 9.67 -8.51
CA GLY A 180 -15.27 10.51 -8.04
C GLY A 180 -14.25 10.85 -9.14
N ALA A 181 -14.11 9.98 -10.14
CA ALA A 181 -13.23 10.18 -11.29
C ALA A 181 -13.88 11.01 -12.43
N ARG A 182 -15.16 11.38 -12.33
CA ARG A 182 -15.82 12.21 -13.34
C ARG A 182 -15.15 13.57 -13.47
N VAL A 183 -14.92 13.96 -14.72
CA VAL A 183 -14.41 15.30 -15.04
C VAL A 183 -15.49 16.34 -14.78
N ARG A 184 -15.14 17.35 -14.01
CA ARG A 184 -15.99 18.50 -13.72
C ARG A 184 -15.47 19.71 -14.47
N TRP A 185 -16.05 19.98 -15.64
CA TRP A 185 -15.64 21.06 -16.53
C TRP A 185 -15.97 22.47 -16.01
N ASP A 186 -16.74 22.58 -14.94
CA ASP A 186 -17.06 23.82 -14.21
C ASP A 186 -15.92 24.28 -13.26
N LEU A 187 -14.88 23.46 -13.09
CA LEU A 187 -13.73 23.78 -12.25
C LEU A 187 -12.62 24.51 -13.04
N PRO A 188 -11.71 25.23 -12.36
CA PRO A 188 -10.56 25.85 -13.00
C PRO A 188 -9.71 24.84 -13.78
N ALA A 189 -9.13 25.24 -14.92
CA ALA A 189 -8.42 24.34 -15.82
C ALA A 189 -7.30 23.52 -15.13
N HIS A 190 -6.52 24.16 -14.23
CA HIS A 190 -5.47 23.46 -13.49
C HIS A 190 -6.00 22.39 -12.52
N VAL A 191 -7.21 22.55 -11.99
CA VAL A 191 -7.87 21.56 -11.14
C VAL A 191 -8.35 20.38 -11.99
N VAL A 192 -8.94 20.66 -13.15
CA VAL A 192 -9.37 19.63 -14.11
C VAL A 192 -8.17 18.81 -14.58
N GLU A 193 -7.09 19.47 -14.93
CA GLU A 193 -5.86 18.86 -15.40
C GLU A 193 -5.26 17.89 -14.34
N ARG A 194 -5.10 18.36 -13.09
CA ARG A 194 -4.63 17.51 -11.98
C ARG A 194 -5.54 16.29 -11.73
N ARG A 195 -6.84 16.49 -11.78
CA ARG A 195 -7.81 15.37 -11.61
C ARG A 195 -7.70 14.35 -12.73
N LEU A 196 -7.45 14.76 -13.96
CA LEU A 196 -7.21 13.84 -15.09
C LEU A 196 -5.94 13.03 -14.85
N ARG A 197 -4.82 13.68 -14.54
CA ARG A 197 -3.56 12.98 -14.23
C ARG A 197 -3.69 12.02 -13.04
N ALA A 198 -4.40 12.44 -12.00
CA ALA A 198 -4.62 11.63 -10.81
C ALA A 198 -5.38 10.31 -11.07
N VAL A 199 -6.19 10.22 -12.14
CA VAL A 199 -6.95 9.01 -12.48
C VAL A 199 -6.45 8.33 -13.75
N THR A 200 -5.34 8.78 -14.30
CA THR A 200 -4.66 8.19 -15.46
C THR A 200 -3.61 7.18 -14.96
N PRO A 201 -3.73 5.90 -15.38
CA PRO A 201 -2.76 4.86 -15.05
C PRO A 201 -1.41 5.06 -15.74
#